data_7f5f7df8b22ca881b156711548c0b104
#
_entry.id   7f5f7df8b22ca881b156711548c0b104
#
_cell.length_a   1.000
_cell.length_b   1.000
_cell.length_c   1.000
_cell.angle_alpha   90.00
_cell.angle_beta   90.00
_cell.angle_gamma   90.00
#
_symmetry.space_group_name_H-M   'P 1'
#
loop_
_entity.id
_entity.type
_entity.pdbx_description
1 polymer ?
#
loop_
_entity_poly.entity_id
_entity_poly.type
_entity_poly.pdbx_seq_one_letter_code
_entity_poly.pdbx_strand_id
1 'polypeptide(L)'
;AARQPILLELGWGKGEYTIDLSRREPSLNYIGVDIKGARLWKGAKFATENKLPNVAFLRTRIEFIEAFFAPEEVSEIWLTFSDPQMKSENCRLTSPLFLERYRKFLKKGGIVHLKTDSRFLYEYSKAVAEQNGLRILASTNDLYGTGRQDLSDCALRSVAGESAIDALFEVQTFYERMFTAQGYKITYLSFVIDHDGPYIHPEFDSDYWRSVEGPRHFSHQPEKKR
;
A
#
# COMPACT_ATOMS: atom_id res chain seq x y z
N ALA A 1 -12.93 17.73 19.96
CA ALA A 1 -13.12 16.38 19.43
C ALA A 1 -11.75 15.85 19.01
N ALA A 2 -11.42 14.60 19.34
CA ALA A 2 -10.21 13.96 18.87
C ALA A 2 -10.28 13.87 17.33
N ARG A 3 -9.17 14.17 16.63
CA ARG A 3 -9.11 14.01 15.18
C ARG A 3 -9.19 12.51 14.86
N GLN A 4 -10.04 12.13 13.92
CA GLN A 4 -10.09 10.76 13.42
C GLN A 4 -8.77 10.42 12.71
N PRO A 5 -8.22 9.22 12.91
CA PRO A 5 -7.01 8.79 12.23
C PRO A 5 -7.17 8.83 10.70
N ILE A 6 -6.09 9.17 9.99
CA ILE A 6 -6.06 9.23 8.52
C ILE A 6 -5.26 8.05 7.99
N LEU A 7 -5.85 7.33 7.05
CA LEU A 7 -5.22 6.28 6.27
C LEU A 7 -5.03 6.75 4.83
N LEU A 8 -3.83 6.59 4.29
CA LEU A 8 -3.51 6.95 2.90
C LEU A 8 -3.39 5.70 2.04
N GLU A 9 -4.04 5.69 0.87
CA GLU A 9 -3.70 4.76 -0.20
C GLU A 9 -2.91 5.50 -1.27
N LEU A 10 -1.64 5.12 -1.46
CA LEU A 10 -0.75 5.73 -2.45
C LEU A 10 -0.72 4.91 -3.73
N GLY A 11 -0.94 5.58 -4.87
CA GLY A 11 -1.10 4.91 -6.15
C GLY A 11 -2.49 4.27 -6.27
N TRP A 12 -3.49 5.01 -5.90
CA TRP A 12 -4.92 4.64 -5.72
C TRP A 12 -5.55 3.76 -6.83
N GLY A 13 -4.98 3.72 -8.03
CA GLY A 13 -5.42 2.86 -9.11
C GLY A 13 -6.89 3.08 -9.51
N LYS A 14 -7.76 2.11 -9.24
CA LYS A 14 -9.21 2.21 -9.42
C LYS A 14 -9.97 2.56 -8.13
N GLY A 15 -9.27 2.67 -6.99
CA GLY A 15 -9.80 3.12 -5.72
C GLY A 15 -10.70 2.17 -4.96
N GLU A 16 -10.66 0.93 -5.35
CA GLU A 16 -11.50 -0.10 -4.74
C GLU A 16 -11.16 -0.28 -3.25
N TYR A 17 -9.86 -0.20 -2.92
CA TYR A 17 -9.38 -0.41 -1.55
C TYR A 17 -9.85 0.71 -0.60
N THR A 18 -9.58 1.97 -0.93
CA THR A 18 -10.01 3.14 -0.15
C THR A 18 -11.52 3.16 0.08
N ILE A 19 -12.31 2.89 -0.96
CA ILE A 19 -13.77 2.89 -0.88
C ILE A 19 -14.29 1.77 0.01
N ASP A 20 -13.77 0.56 -0.15
CA ASP A 20 -14.24 -0.59 0.63
C ASP A 20 -13.82 -0.48 2.10
N LEU A 21 -12.60 -0.01 2.38
CA LEU A 21 -12.14 0.26 3.74
C LEU A 21 -13.00 1.32 4.44
N SER A 22 -13.35 2.41 3.74
CA SER A 22 -14.14 3.50 4.32
C SER A 22 -15.56 3.07 4.75
N ARG A 23 -16.10 2.06 4.09
CA ARG A 23 -17.41 1.47 4.44
C ARG A 23 -17.33 0.54 5.63
N ARG A 24 -16.17 -0.15 5.80
CA ARG A 24 -15.96 -1.11 6.88
C ARG A 24 -15.70 -0.44 8.21
N GLU A 25 -14.95 0.67 8.17
CA GLU A 25 -14.54 1.38 9.37
C GLU A 25 -14.84 2.89 9.25
N PRO A 26 -16.09 3.30 9.53
CA PRO A 26 -16.49 4.71 9.41
C PRO A 26 -15.84 5.65 10.43
N SER A 27 -15.19 5.13 11.46
CA SER A 27 -14.48 5.91 12.49
C SER A 27 -13.13 6.45 12.01
N LEU A 28 -12.65 6.01 10.83
CA LEU A 28 -11.39 6.41 10.23
C LEU A 28 -11.63 7.25 8.97
N ASN A 29 -10.68 8.13 8.66
CA ASN A 29 -10.67 8.91 7.42
C ASN A 29 -9.73 8.27 6.39
N TYR A 30 -10.15 8.24 5.14
CA TYR A 30 -9.40 7.62 4.05
C TYR A 30 -9.10 8.63 2.95
N ILE A 31 -7.85 8.64 2.48
CA ILE A 31 -7.42 9.53 1.40
C ILE A 31 -6.74 8.71 0.31
N GLY A 32 -7.36 8.65 -0.86
CA GLY A 32 -6.78 8.06 -2.05
C GLY A 32 -5.92 9.08 -2.81
N VAL A 33 -4.68 8.72 -3.13
CA VAL A 33 -3.70 9.60 -3.79
C VAL A 33 -3.32 9.02 -5.15
N ASP A 34 -3.50 9.79 -6.22
CA ASP A 34 -3.05 9.43 -7.58
C ASP A 34 -2.73 10.69 -8.40
N ILE A 35 -1.90 10.54 -9.43
CA ILE A 35 -1.64 11.60 -10.41
C ILE A 35 -2.74 11.68 -11.47
N LYS A 36 -3.45 10.58 -11.73
CA LYS A 36 -4.45 10.46 -12.80
C LYS A 36 -5.81 10.99 -12.37
N GLY A 37 -6.09 12.25 -12.72
CA GLY A 37 -7.34 12.92 -12.33
C GLY A 37 -8.63 12.20 -12.75
N ALA A 38 -8.66 11.54 -13.92
CA ALA A 38 -9.83 10.78 -14.36
C ALA A 38 -10.19 9.59 -13.44
N ARG A 39 -9.19 8.96 -12.80
CA ARG A 39 -9.42 7.90 -11.81
C ARG A 39 -10.00 8.48 -10.53
N LEU A 40 -9.36 9.53 -9.99
CA LEU A 40 -9.81 10.22 -8.77
C LEU A 40 -11.22 10.79 -8.92
N TRP A 41 -11.56 11.32 -10.10
CA TRP A 41 -12.91 11.82 -10.38
C TRP A 41 -13.97 10.72 -10.26
N LYS A 42 -13.70 9.52 -10.78
CA LYS A 42 -14.62 8.38 -10.65
C LYS A 42 -14.85 8.01 -9.18
N GLY A 43 -13.79 7.98 -8.38
CA GLY A 43 -13.89 7.71 -6.94
C GLY A 43 -14.63 8.80 -6.19
N ALA A 44 -14.33 10.08 -6.46
CA ALA A 44 -15.00 11.20 -5.84
C ALA A 44 -16.50 11.22 -6.17
N LYS A 45 -16.85 10.98 -7.45
CA LYS A 45 -18.24 10.82 -7.87
C LYS A 45 -18.94 9.69 -7.10
N PHE A 46 -18.32 8.52 -7.06
CA PHE A 46 -18.86 7.36 -6.33
C PHE A 46 -19.06 7.66 -4.84
N ALA A 47 -18.05 8.26 -4.18
CA ALA A 47 -18.13 8.61 -2.76
C ALA A 47 -19.26 9.62 -2.48
N THR A 48 -19.44 10.60 -3.36
CA THR A 48 -20.52 11.60 -3.24
C THR A 48 -21.89 10.96 -3.44
N GLU A 49 -22.07 10.14 -4.47
CA GLU A 49 -23.34 9.45 -4.77
C GLU A 49 -23.73 8.47 -3.65
N ASN A 50 -22.74 7.84 -3.00
CA ASN A 50 -22.95 6.90 -1.90
C ASN A 50 -22.86 7.55 -0.50
N LYS A 51 -22.74 8.89 -0.43
CA LYS A 51 -22.68 9.67 0.82
C LYS A 51 -21.64 9.15 1.81
N LEU A 52 -20.42 8.90 1.32
CA LEU A 52 -19.29 8.48 2.15
C LEU A 52 -18.58 9.72 2.71
N PRO A 53 -18.79 10.09 3.99
CA PRO A 53 -18.28 11.34 4.54
C PRO A 53 -16.80 11.28 4.93
N ASN A 54 -16.25 10.09 5.03
CA ASN A 54 -14.91 9.79 5.52
C ASN A 54 -13.91 9.45 4.42
N VAL A 55 -14.19 9.84 3.16
CA VAL A 55 -13.31 9.61 2.00
C VAL A 55 -12.97 10.93 1.35
N ALA A 56 -11.68 11.13 1.07
CA ALA A 56 -11.19 12.24 0.28
C ALA A 56 -10.20 11.76 -0.80
N PHE A 57 -9.92 12.62 -1.77
CA PHE A 57 -9.06 12.31 -2.90
C PHE A 57 -8.07 13.45 -3.12
N LEU A 58 -6.79 13.09 -3.22
CA LEU A 58 -5.71 14.04 -3.44
C LEU A 58 -5.04 13.75 -4.80
N ARG A 59 -5.08 14.74 -5.70
CA ARG A 59 -4.36 14.65 -6.97
C ARG A 59 -2.98 15.27 -6.83
N THR A 60 -1.97 14.44 -6.72
CA THR A 60 -0.57 14.87 -6.68
C THR A 60 0.36 13.76 -7.15
N ARG A 61 1.60 14.10 -7.43
CA ARG A 61 2.69 13.13 -7.52
C ARG A 61 3.07 12.71 -6.12
N ILE A 62 3.28 11.38 -5.91
CA ILE A 62 3.60 10.84 -4.58
C ILE A 62 4.93 11.41 -4.04
N GLU A 63 5.82 11.82 -4.93
CA GLU A 63 7.08 12.48 -4.55
C GLU A 63 6.90 13.79 -3.76
N PHE A 64 5.72 14.39 -3.82
CA PHE A 64 5.37 15.63 -3.10
C PHE A 64 4.45 15.40 -1.90
N ILE A 65 4.18 14.15 -1.53
CA ILE A 65 3.17 13.80 -0.53
C ILE A 65 3.40 14.48 0.83
N GLU A 66 4.65 14.68 1.21
CA GLU A 66 5.03 15.32 2.48
C GLU A 66 4.57 16.78 2.61
N ALA A 67 4.27 17.45 1.50
CA ALA A 67 3.79 18.84 1.51
C ALA A 67 2.31 18.98 1.90
N PHE A 68 1.57 17.88 1.99
CA PHE A 68 0.12 17.91 2.20
C PHE A 68 -0.32 17.54 3.62
N PHE A 69 0.59 17.05 4.44
CA PHE A 69 0.27 16.56 5.78
C PHE A 69 1.18 17.16 6.82
N ALA A 70 0.61 17.46 7.98
CA ALA A 70 1.36 17.88 9.16
C ALA A 70 2.06 16.66 9.82
N PRO A 71 3.08 16.90 10.66
CA PRO A 71 3.69 15.85 11.46
C PRO A 71 2.64 15.07 12.27
N GLU A 72 2.79 13.75 12.32
CA GLU A 72 1.91 12.82 13.06
C GLU A 72 0.43 12.83 12.63
N GLU A 73 0.10 13.36 11.46
CA GLU A 73 -1.28 13.46 10.99
C GLU A 73 -1.82 12.14 10.39
N VAL A 74 -0.95 11.32 9.79
CA VAL A 74 -1.30 10.07 9.13
C VAL A 74 -0.98 8.87 10.01
N SER A 75 -1.89 7.91 10.08
CA SER A 75 -1.73 6.71 10.90
C SER A 75 -1.18 5.52 10.13
N GLU A 76 -1.61 5.35 8.89
CA GLU A 76 -1.25 4.21 8.06
C GLU A 76 -1.11 4.60 6.59
N ILE A 77 -0.22 3.91 5.90
CA ILE A 77 -0.02 4.02 4.45
C ILE A 77 -0.25 2.66 3.83
N TRP A 78 -1.15 2.60 2.84
CA TRP A 78 -1.44 1.41 2.06
C TRP A 78 -0.87 1.56 0.65
N LEU A 79 -0.04 0.59 0.26
CA LEU A 79 0.58 0.44 -1.06
C LEU A 79 -0.03 -0.80 -1.71
N THR A 80 -1.03 -0.59 -2.56
CA THR A 80 -1.79 -1.68 -3.18
C THR A 80 -1.48 -1.75 -4.67
N PHE A 81 -0.82 -2.82 -5.09
CA PHE A 81 -0.46 -3.09 -6.50
C PHE A 81 0.28 -1.93 -7.18
N SER A 82 1.15 -1.27 -6.43
CA SER A 82 2.03 -0.21 -6.96
C SER A 82 3.05 -0.79 -7.95
N ASP A 83 3.49 0.06 -8.88
CA ASP A 83 4.55 -0.30 -9.84
C ASP A 83 5.84 -0.68 -9.09
N PRO A 84 6.40 -1.87 -9.32
CA PRO A 84 7.62 -2.31 -8.64
C PRO A 84 8.88 -1.53 -8.99
N GLN A 85 8.84 -0.65 -10.00
CA GLN A 85 9.96 0.23 -10.39
C GLN A 85 11.29 -0.53 -10.49
N MET A 86 11.30 -1.61 -11.27
CA MET A 86 12.42 -2.58 -11.32
C MET A 86 13.76 -1.95 -11.70
N LYS A 87 13.74 -0.84 -12.47
CA LYS A 87 14.95 -0.15 -12.97
C LYS A 87 15.39 1.02 -12.09
N SER A 88 14.53 1.50 -11.19
CA SER A 88 14.77 2.75 -10.44
C SER A 88 14.45 2.54 -8.97
N GLU A 89 15.44 2.19 -8.19
CA GLU A 89 15.29 1.85 -6.78
C GLU A 89 14.63 2.99 -5.98
N ASN A 90 15.10 4.22 -6.13
CA ASN A 90 14.56 5.38 -5.44
C ASN A 90 13.11 5.73 -5.83
N CYS A 91 12.58 5.14 -6.92
CA CYS A 91 11.19 5.33 -7.33
C CYS A 91 10.23 4.30 -6.68
N ARG A 92 10.76 3.27 -6.01
CA ARG A 92 9.93 2.30 -5.26
C ARG A 92 9.32 2.97 -4.05
N LEU A 93 8.02 2.80 -3.84
CA LEU A 93 7.31 3.45 -2.73
C LEU A 93 7.72 2.93 -1.34
N THR A 94 8.52 1.88 -1.28
CA THR A 94 9.13 1.34 -0.04
C THR A 94 10.64 1.61 0.03
N SER A 95 11.20 2.43 -0.87
CA SER A 95 12.61 2.78 -0.81
C SER A 95 12.95 3.65 0.39
N PRO A 96 14.21 3.66 0.86
CA PRO A 96 14.68 4.57 1.90
C PRO A 96 14.27 6.03 1.67
N LEU A 97 14.33 6.51 0.42
CA LEU A 97 13.89 7.86 0.07
C LEU A 97 12.42 8.11 0.39
N PHE A 98 11.54 7.14 0.12
CA PHE A 98 10.12 7.28 0.44
C PHE A 98 9.84 7.09 1.93
N LEU A 99 10.55 6.21 2.61
CA LEU A 99 10.44 6.07 4.07
C LEU A 99 10.84 7.38 4.77
N GLU A 100 11.87 8.09 4.29
CA GLU A 100 12.24 9.43 4.78
C GLU A 100 11.13 10.46 4.61
N ARG A 101 10.37 10.39 3.51
CA ARG A 101 9.20 11.25 3.31
C ARG A 101 8.06 10.90 4.25
N TYR A 102 7.75 9.62 4.38
CA TYR A 102 6.65 9.14 5.21
C TYR A 102 6.84 9.48 6.69
N ARG A 103 8.06 9.37 7.22
CA ARG A 103 8.32 9.67 8.62
C ARG A 103 8.06 11.13 9.01
N LYS A 104 7.98 12.05 8.03
CA LYS A 104 7.70 13.47 8.30
C LYS A 104 6.25 13.71 8.72
N PHE A 105 5.33 12.85 8.30
CA PHE A 105 3.90 13.03 8.56
C PHE A 105 3.21 11.81 9.17
N LEU A 106 3.86 10.66 9.13
CA LEU A 106 3.33 9.45 9.76
C LEU A 106 3.49 9.56 11.27
N LYS A 107 2.45 9.20 12.03
CA LYS A 107 2.52 9.17 13.49
C LYS A 107 3.56 8.17 13.97
N LYS A 108 4.09 8.37 15.18
CA LYS A 108 4.97 7.40 15.82
C LYS A 108 4.26 6.04 15.93
N GLY A 109 4.93 4.99 15.48
CA GLY A 109 4.34 3.66 15.39
C GLY A 109 3.36 3.47 14.21
N GLY A 110 3.32 4.43 13.27
CA GLY A 110 2.51 4.32 12.06
C GLY A 110 2.95 3.17 11.15
N ILE A 111 2.01 2.60 10.44
CA ILE A 111 2.19 1.34 9.69
C ILE A 111 2.25 1.63 8.19
N VAL A 112 3.17 0.94 7.51
CA VAL A 112 3.17 0.82 6.05
C VAL A 112 2.74 -0.59 5.68
N HIS A 113 1.72 -0.69 4.83
CA HIS A 113 1.20 -1.93 4.27
C HIS A 113 1.57 -2.01 2.79
N LEU A 114 2.11 -3.13 2.38
CA LEU A 114 2.36 -3.46 0.98
C LEU A 114 1.62 -4.74 0.61
N LYS A 115 0.68 -4.65 -0.33
CA LYS A 115 -0.01 -5.78 -0.95
C LYS A 115 0.27 -5.77 -2.44
N THR A 116 0.94 -6.80 -2.97
CA THR A 116 1.40 -6.81 -4.37
C THR A 116 1.51 -8.22 -4.94
N ASP A 117 1.34 -8.33 -6.26
CA ASP A 117 1.65 -9.51 -7.05
C ASP A 117 3.15 -9.61 -7.39
N SER A 118 3.92 -8.53 -7.15
CA SER A 118 5.34 -8.48 -7.42
C SER A 118 6.17 -9.15 -6.33
N ARG A 119 6.71 -10.32 -6.62
CA ARG A 119 7.70 -10.95 -5.75
C ARG A 119 8.95 -10.10 -5.57
N PHE A 120 9.39 -9.46 -6.66
CA PHE A 120 10.51 -8.52 -6.64
C PHE A 120 10.29 -7.38 -5.63
N LEU A 121 9.14 -6.69 -5.70
CA LEU A 121 8.86 -5.57 -4.81
C LEU A 121 8.71 -6.02 -3.36
N TYR A 122 8.08 -7.17 -3.12
CA TYR A 122 7.94 -7.74 -1.79
C TYR A 122 9.30 -8.04 -1.16
N GLU A 123 10.18 -8.77 -1.85
CA GLU A 123 11.50 -9.14 -1.32
C GLU A 123 12.39 -7.91 -1.10
N TYR A 124 12.36 -6.95 -2.03
CA TYR A 124 13.05 -5.67 -1.84
C TYR A 124 12.55 -4.94 -0.59
N SER A 125 11.24 -4.81 -0.44
CA SER A 125 10.65 -4.08 0.69
C SER A 125 10.94 -4.77 2.03
N LYS A 126 10.94 -6.09 2.04
CA LYS A 126 11.34 -6.88 3.21
C LYS A 126 12.81 -6.65 3.56
N ALA A 127 13.70 -6.68 2.56
CA ALA A 127 15.12 -6.40 2.77
C ALA A 127 15.35 -4.97 3.29
N VAL A 128 14.59 -3.96 2.80
CA VAL A 128 14.65 -2.59 3.35
C VAL A 128 14.23 -2.57 4.82
N ALA A 129 13.14 -3.24 5.18
CA ALA A 129 12.67 -3.28 6.56
C ALA A 129 13.69 -3.97 7.49
N GLU A 130 14.23 -5.10 7.08
CA GLU A 130 15.23 -5.87 7.84
C GLU A 130 16.54 -5.08 7.99
N GLN A 131 17.06 -4.48 6.90
CA GLN A 131 18.30 -3.69 6.91
C GLN A 131 18.22 -2.50 7.87
N ASN A 132 17.05 -1.89 7.99
CA ASN A 132 16.83 -0.74 8.85
C ASN A 132 16.27 -1.12 10.24
N GLY A 133 16.20 -2.40 10.58
CA GLY A 133 15.71 -2.88 11.88
C GLY A 133 14.25 -2.51 12.16
N LEU A 134 13.43 -2.32 11.12
CA LEU A 134 12.03 -1.95 11.27
C LEU A 134 11.22 -3.16 11.78
N ARG A 135 10.29 -2.91 12.67
CA ARG A 135 9.42 -3.95 13.21
C ARG A 135 8.43 -4.43 12.15
N ILE A 136 8.66 -5.64 11.64
CA ILE A 136 7.73 -6.32 10.72
C ILE A 136 6.56 -6.88 11.54
N LEU A 137 5.33 -6.52 11.15
CA LEU A 137 4.10 -6.96 11.81
C LEU A 137 3.53 -8.21 11.16
N ALA A 138 3.62 -8.32 9.84
CA ALA A 138 3.24 -9.48 9.05
C ALA A 138 4.07 -9.56 7.77
N SER A 139 4.37 -10.76 7.32
CA SER A 139 5.14 -11.01 6.10
C SER A 139 4.74 -12.36 5.50
N THR A 140 4.19 -12.36 4.30
CA THR A 140 3.87 -13.57 3.56
C THR A 140 4.08 -13.39 2.06
N ASN A 141 4.66 -14.40 1.43
CA ASN A 141 4.83 -14.44 -0.02
C ASN A 141 3.68 -15.14 -0.75
N ASP A 142 2.66 -15.56 -0.01
CA ASP A 142 1.44 -16.17 -0.53
C ASP A 142 0.29 -15.91 0.45
N LEU A 143 -0.34 -14.75 0.30
CA LEU A 143 -1.39 -14.29 1.22
C LEU A 143 -2.54 -15.31 1.35
N TYR A 144 -3.00 -15.83 0.23
CA TYR A 144 -4.13 -16.76 0.21
C TYR A 144 -3.74 -18.19 0.61
N GLY A 145 -2.49 -18.60 0.34
CA GLY A 145 -1.95 -19.87 0.80
C GLY A 145 -1.67 -19.90 2.30
N THR A 146 -1.21 -18.77 2.87
CA THR A 146 -1.03 -18.61 4.33
C THR A 146 -2.37 -18.65 5.06
N GLY A 147 -3.38 -17.98 4.50
CA GLY A 147 -4.71 -17.95 5.07
C GLY A 147 -4.89 -16.93 6.20
N ARG A 148 -6.17 -16.68 6.53
CA ARG A 148 -6.56 -15.65 7.50
C ARG A 148 -6.11 -16.01 8.92
N GLN A 149 -6.23 -17.27 9.33
CA GLN A 149 -5.93 -17.70 10.70
C GLN A 149 -4.46 -17.45 11.06
N ASP A 150 -3.56 -17.82 10.17
CA ASP A 150 -2.11 -17.66 10.41
C ASP A 150 -1.70 -16.18 10.52
N LEU A 151 -2.37 -15.29 9.73
CA LEU A 151 -2.16 -13.86 9.84
C LEU A 151 -2.84 -13.24 11.08
N SER A 152 -3.91 -13.85 11.59
CA SER A 152 -4.55 -13.39 12.82
C SER A 152 -3.68 -13.61 14.05
N ASP A 153 -2.75 -14.54 14.00
CA ASP A 153 -1.81 -14.82 15.09
C ASP A 153 -0.54 -13.95 15.04
N CYS A 154 -0.40 -13.09 14.02
CA CYS A 154 0.75 -12.20 13.89
C CYS A 154 0.57 -10.86 14.64
N ALA A 155 1.69 -10.11 14.75
CA ALA A 155 1.72 -8.82 15.44
C ALA A 155 0.81 -7.75 14.81
N LEU A 156 0.41 -7.92 13.53
CA LEU A 156 -0.48 -7.00 12.82
C LEU A 156 -1.83 -6.87 13.54
N ARG A 157 -2.42 -7.98 13.98
CA ARG A 157 -3.72 -7.97 14.67
C ARG A 157 -3.71 -7.11 15.93
N SER A 158 -2.63 -7.18 16.72
CA SER A 158 -2.54 -6.42 17.95
C SER A 158 -2.34 -4.91 17.74
N VAL A 159 -1.85 -4.50 16.57
CA VAL A 159 -1.50 -3.10 16.26
C VAL A 159 -2.54 -2.43 15.36
N ALA A 160 -2.99 -3.12 14.30
CA ALA A 160 -3.93 -2.57 13.31
C ALA A 160 -5.37 -3.09 13.48
N GLY A 161 -5.58 -4.10 14.33
CA GLY A 161 -6.89 -4.69 14.61
C GLY A 161 -7.35 -5.73 13.58
N GLU A 162 -8.48 -6.39 13.88
CA GLU A 162 -9.08 -7.42 13.03
C GLU A 162 -9.54 -6.87 11.68
N SER A 163 -10.06 -5.65 11.67
CA SER A 163 -10.55 -4.98 10.45
C SER A 163 -9.49 -4.86 9.35
N ALA A 164 -8.22 -4.65 9.71
CA ALA A 164 -7.12 -4.61 8.75
C ALA A 164 -6.86 -5.99 8.13
N ILE A 165 -6.94 -7.06 8.94
CA ILE A 165 -6.79 -8.44 8.46
C ILE A 165 -7.95 -8.82 7.54
N ASP A 166 -9.18 -8.51 7.95
CA ASP A 166 -10.38 -8.75 7.14
C ASP A 166 -10.26 -8.07 5.77
N ALA A 167 -9.80 -6.84 5.74
CA ALA A 167 -9.59 -6.08 4.51
C ALA A 167 -8.61 -6.77 3.55
N LEU A 168 -7.56 -7.41 4.05
CA LEU A 168 -6.57 -8.12 3.22
C LEU A 168 -7.20 -9.24 2.38
N PHE A 169 -8.19 -9.94 2.93
CA PHE A 169 -8.83 -11.08 2.27
C PHE A 169 -10.12 -10.73 1.53
N GLU A 170 -10.85 -9.74 2.00
CA GLU A 170 -12.19 -9.43 1.51
C GLU A 170 -12.20 -8.30 0.48
N VAL A 171 -11.23 -7.37 0.55
CA VAL A 171 -11.08 -6.31 -0.45
C VAL A 171 -10.14 -6.78 -1.56
N GLN A 172 -10.72 -7.12 -2.72
CA GLN A 172 -9.96 -7.50 -3.88
C GLN A 172 -10.07 -6.45 -4.97
N THR A 173 -8.93 -5.85 -5.33
CA THR A 173 -8.87 -4.90 -6.44
C THR A 173 -9.05 -5.58 -7.79
N PHE A 174 -9.39 -4.80 -8.81
CA PHE A 174 -9.43 -5.30 -10.19
C PHE A 174 -8.10 -5.95 -10.61
N TYR A 175 -6.99 -5.31 -10.27
CA TYR A 175 -5.66 -5.82 -10.59
C TYR A 175 -5.37 -7.13 -9.86
N GLU A 176 -5.76 -7.24 -8.62
CA GLU A 176 -5.61 -8.46 -7.83
C GLU A 176 -6.34 -9.65 -8.46
N ARG A 177 -7.63 -9.46 -8.79
CA ARG A 177 -8.40 -10.49 -9.48
C ARG A 177 -7.77 -10.90 -10.82
N MET A 178 -7.25 -9.94 -11.57
CA MET A 178 -6.59 -10.17 -12.84
C MET A 178 -5.31 -11.00 -12.66
N PHE A 179 -4.47 -10.65 -11.69
CA PHE A 179 -3.21 -11.35 -11.44
C PHE A 179 -3.43 -12.73 -10.83
N THR A 180 -4.36 -12.87 -9.91
CA THR A 180 -4.74 -14.16 -9.32
C THR A 180 -5.28 -15.12 -10.40
N ALA A 181 -6.11 -14.63 -11.33
CA ALA A 181 -6.59 -15.41 -12.46
C ALA A 181 -5.48 -15.88 -13.42
N GLN A 182 -4.35 -15.19 -13.45
CA GLN A 182 -3.15 -15.57 -14.20
C GLN A 182 -2.20 -16.49 -13.40
N GLY A 183 -2.57 -16.87 -12.17
CA GLY A 183 -1.78 -17.75 -11.31
C GLY A 183 -0.68 -17.04 -10.49
N TYR A 184 -0.66 -15.70 -10.47
CA TYR A 184 0.25 -14.98 -9.61
C TYR A 184 -0.17 -15.10 -8.14
N LYS A 185 0.79 -15.34 -7.27
CA LYS A 185 0.60 -15.27 -5.82
C LYS A 185 0.58 -13.82 -5.38
N ILE A 186 -0.32 -13.50 -4.48
CA ILE A 186 -0.36 -12.18 -3.84
C ILE A 186 0.50 -12.23 -2.59
N THR A 187 1.40 -11.29 -2.48
CA THR A 187 2.28 -11.13 -1.32
C THR A 187 1.79 -10.02 -0.41
N TYR A 188 2.12 -10.10 0.86
CA TYR A 188 1.81 -9.05 1.82
C TYR A 188 2.96 -8.83 2.80
N LEU A 189 3.24 -7.56 3.08
CA LEU A 189 4.20 -7.12 4.08
C LEU A 189 3.62 -5.92 4.83
N SER A 190 3.75 -5.90 6.14
CA SER A 190 3.50 -4.70 6.94
C SER A 190 4.59 -4.48 7.97
N PHE A 191 4.97 -3.23 8.14
CA PHE A 191 6.02 -2.82 9.07
C PHE A 191 5.80 -1.43 9.63
N VAL A 192 6.43 -1.13 10.75
CA VAL A 192 6.33 0.15 11.45
C VAL A 192 7.52 1.03 11.10
N ILE A 193 7.27 2.31 10.83
CA ILE A 193 8.31 3.32 10.64
C ILE A 193 8.55 4.02 11.99
N ASP A 194 9.52 3.53 12.76
CA ASP A 194 9.92 4.08 14.07
C ASP A 194 11.45 4.17 14.27
N HIS A 195 12.20 4.09 13.18
CA HIS A 195 13.64 4.18 13.18
C HIS A 195 14.11 5.63 13.30
N ASP A 196 15.02 5.93 14.23
CA ASP A 196 15.51 7.28 14.50
C ASP A 196 16.66 7.73 13.57
N GLY A 197 17.41 6.79 13.00
CA GLY A 197 18.51 7.06 12.09
C GLY A 197 18.08 7.30 10.63
N PRO A 198 19.02 7.59 9.73
CA PRO A 198 18.75 7.64 8.29
C PRO A 198 18.40 6.24 7.77
N TYR A 199 17.44 6.16 6.86
CA TYR A 199 17.15 4.90 6.17
C TYR A 199 18.22 4.63 5.13
N ILE A 200 18.71 3.38 5.09
CA ILE A 200 19.74 2.93 4.17
C ILE A 200 19.22 1.86 3.21
N HIS A 201 19.80 1.82 2.02
CA HIS A 201 19.48 0.80 1.03
C HIS A 201 19.98 -0.58 1.48
N PRO A 202 19.19 -1.65 1.25
CA PRO A 202 19.65 -3.00 1.54
C PRO A 202 20.65 -3.49 0.48
N GLU A 203 21.44 -4.50 0.83
CA GLU A 203 22.05 -5.35 -0.17
C GLU A 203 20.96 -6.21 -0.81
N PHE A 204 20.67 -5.95 -2.10
CA PHE A 204 19.59 -6.60 -2.81
C PHE A 204 19.98 -6.94 -4.25
N ASP A 205 20.00 -8.23 -4.58
CA ASP A 205 20.29 -8.71 -5.93
C ASP A 205 19.08 -8.48 -6.86
N SER A 206 19.03 -7.27 -7.41
CA SER A 206 17.94 -6.87 -8.31
C SER A 206 17.89 -7.69 -9.61
N ASP A 207 19.02 -8.21 -10.08
CA ASP A 207 19.06 -9.01 -11.32
C ASP A 207 18.47 -10.40 -11.08
N TYR A 208 18.85 -11.03 -9.96
CA TYR A 208 18.26 -12.29 -9.54
C TYR A 208 16.75 -12.18 -9.42
N TRP A 209 16.24 -11.23 -8.63
CA TRP A 209 14.81 -11.10 -8.39
C TRP A 209 14.01 -10.68 -9.61
N ARG A 210 14.58 -9.90 -10.53
CA ARG A 210 13.98 -9.65 -11.86
C ARG A 210 13.84 -10.92 -12.66
N SER A 211 14.85 -11.81 -12.63
CA SER A 211 14.80 -13.08 -13.34
C SER A 211 13.73 -14.01 -12.76
N VAL A 212 13.55 -14.03 -11.44
CA VAL A 212 12.51 -14.79 -10.74
C VAL A 212 11.10 -14.29 -11.09
N GLU A 213 10.92 -12.97 -11.17
CA GLU A 213 9.62 -12.36 -11.51
C GLU A 213 9.21 -12.65 -12.96
N GLY A 214 10.19 -12.73 -13.85
CA GLY A 214 9.95 -12.94 -15.28
C GLY A 214 9.26 -11.74 -15.98
N PRO A 215 8.94 -11.88 -17.26
CA PRO A 215 8.25 -10.83 -18.01
C PRO A 215 6.80 -10.70 -17.54
N ARG A 216 6.42 -9.50 -17.09
CA ARG A 216 5.02 -9.19 -16.75
C ARG A 216 4.24 -8.92 -18.03
N HIS A 217 3.26 -9.74 -18.29
CA HIS A 217 2.30 -9.48 -19.36
C HIS A 217 1.20 -8.54 -18.87
N PHE A 218 1.46 -7.24 -18.96
CA PHE A 218 0.37 -6.26 -18.91
C PHE A 218 -0.41 -6.35 -20.22
N SER A 219 -1.50 -7.09 -20.25
CA SER A 219 -2.47 -6.97 -21.33
C SER A 219 -3.16 -5.62 -21.19
N HIS A 220 -2.51 -4.56 -21.64
CA HIS A 220 -3.18 -3.30 -21.92
C HIS A 220 -4.14 -3.53 -23.09
N GLN A 221 -5.38 -3.87 -22.79
CA GLN A 221 -6.42 -3.57 -23.77
C GLN A 221 -6.54 -2.03 -23.81
N PRO A 222 -6.29 -1.41 -24.97
CA PRO A 222 -6.52 0.02 -25.10
C PRO A 222 -8.00 0.28 -24.80
N GLU A 223 -8.27 1.20 -23.87
CA GLU A 223 -9.62 1.71 -23.65
C GLU A 223 -10.14 2.16 -25.03
N LYS A 224 -11.13 1.42 -25.57
CA LYS A 224 -11.82 1.87 -26.79
C LYS A 224 -12.38 3.24 -26.49
N LYS A 225 -11.83 4.25 -27.15
CA LYS A 225 -12.43 5.60 -27.23
C LYS A 225 -13.85 5.44 -27.77
N ARG A 226 -14.83 5.71 -26.95
CA ARG A 226 -16.17 6.10 -27.36
C ARG A 226 -16.39 7.56 -26.99
#